data_08e55a2fb34c3c1fcfb88c61a9c02e81
#
_entry.id   08e55a2fb34c3c1fcfb88c61a9c02e81
#
_cell.length_a   1.000
_cell.length_b   1.000
_cell.length_c   1.000
_cell.angle_alpha   90.00
_cell.angle_beta   90.00
_cell.angle_gamma   90.00
#
_symmetry.space_group_name_H-M   'P 1'
#
loop_
_entity.id
_entity.type
_entity.pdbx_description
1 polymer ?
#
loop_
_entity_poly.entity_id
_entity_poly.type
_entity_poly.pdbx_seq_one_letter_code
_entity_poly.pdbx_strand_id
1 'polypeptide(L)'
;DFVVTLSHPSSTPTTVTLTPADGSGTLGTDTGTPIEVSFDGGATWTPVAGPTVDVPAGVTSFTVRVPTVDDVISEGDETITLSAGTPQNAAPVVGTGTIVDNDGAPTLHISGPAIVDEAAGTVTYTVTLSHPSAGTVTVDYASADGSATAGSDYTATSGTLSFAPGQTSLTITVPISDDGVYEGEETYSVGLSNPTGGAAIGTASVTSTIVDDGRALPGGGTANDDRPQVSGVSSPSVSEGGDLDFVVTLSHPSSTPTTVTL
;
A
#
# COMPACT_ATOMS: atom_id res chain seq x y z
N ASP A 1 -26.68 10.53 15.43
CA ASP A 1 -28.06 10.77 15.91
C ASP A 1 -28.50 12.19 15.58
N PHE A 2 -29.74 12.38 15.10
CA PHE A 2 -30.36 13.67 14.82
C PHE A 2 -31.44 13.95 15.88
N VAL A 3 -31.53 15.19 16.34
CA VAL A 3 -32.63 15.62 17.23
C VAL A 3 -33.67 16.37 16.41
N VAL A 4 -34.88 15.83 16.37
CA VAL A 4 -36.03 16.45 15.70
C VAL A 4 -36.91 17.14 16.75
N THR A 5 -37.21 18.43 16.56
CA THR A 5 -38.02 19.23 17.50
C THR A 5 -39.27 19.76 16.82
N LEU A 6 -40.41 19.56 17.46
CA LEU A 6 -41.69 20.13 17.08
C LEU A 6 -41.90 21.50 17.75
N SER A 7 -42.48 22.44 17.04
CA SER A 7 -42.71 23.80 17.54
C SER A 7 -43.63 23.85 18.75
N HIS A 8 -44.59 22.93 18.84
CA HIS A 8 -45.59 22.87 19.90
C HIS A 8 -45.96 21.41 20.21
N PRO A 9 -46.35 21.09 21.46
CA PRO A 9 -46.94 19.79 21.78
C PRO A 9 -48.30 19.62 21.13
N SER A 10 -48.64 18.39 20.76
CA SER A 10 -49.96 18.01 20.26
C SER A 10 -50.68 17.12 21.29
N SER A 11 -51.99 17.27 21.42
CA SER A 11 -52.82 16.38 22.25
C SER A 11 -53.10 15.00 21.56
N THR A 12 -52.77 14.89 20.30
CA THR A 12 -52.86 13.65 19.51
C THR A 12 -51.51 13.32 18.87
N PRO A 13 -51.26 12.07 18.47
CA PRO A 13 -50.04 11.71 17.74
C PRO A 13 -49.88 12.59 16.50
N THR A 14 -48.63 12.97 16.22
CA THR A 14 -48.25 13.81 15.07
C THR A 14 -47.37 12.99 14.11
N THR A 15 -47.83 12.85 12.86
CA THR A 15 -47.05 12.17 11.84
C THR A 15 -45.94 13.08 11.32
N VAL A 16 -44.69 12.60 11.38
CA VAL A 16 -43.50 13.25 10.85
C VAL A 16 -42.94 12.39 9.72
N THR A 17 -42.69 13.00 8.57
CA THR A 17 -41.94 12.36 7.47
C THR A 17 -40.46 12.55 7.73
N LEU A 18 -39.71 11.46 7.67
CA LEU A 18 -38.26 11.40 7.81
C LEU A 18 -37.64 10.90 6.50
N THR A 19 -36.71 11.65 5.93
CA THR A 19 -36.05 11.26 4.68
C THR A 19 -34.54 11.47 4.83
N PRO A 20 -33.80 10.41 5.07
CA PRO A 20 -32.33 10.45 4.95
C PRO A 20 -31.95 10.63 3.49
N ALA A 21 -30.85 11.32 3.23
CA ALA A 21 -30.28 11.49 1.90
C ALA A 21 -28.74 11.59 1.97
N ASP A 22 -28.10 11.27 0.85
CA ASP A 22 -26.65 11.37 0.68
C ASP A 22 -26.19 12.81 0.91
N GLY A 23 -25.01 12.92 1.49
CA GLY A 23 -24.20 14.13 1.50
C GLY A 23 -22.92 13.86 0.72
N SER A 24 -21.75 13.87 1.38
CA SER A 24 -20.54 13.25 0.82
C SER A 24 -20.53 11.72 1.04
N GLY A 25 -21.14 11.24 2.13
CA GLY A 25 -21.38 9.83 2.39
C GLY A 25 -22.61 9.30 1.65
N THR A 26 -22.63 8.02 1.36
CA THR A 26 -23.62 7.32 0.54
C THR A 26 -24.49 6.40 1.40
N LEU A 27 -25.80 6.57 1.31
CA LEU A 27 -26.75 5.70 2.00
C LEU A 27 -26.64 4.25 1.48
N GLY A 28 -26.53 3.31 2.42
CA GLY A 28 -26.42 1.88 2.12
C GLY A 28 -24.99 1.37 1.91
N THR A 29 -24.02 2.27 1.74
CA THR A 29 -22.59 1.99 1.81
C THR A 29 -22.07 2.36 3.19
N ASP A 30 -22.15 3.65 3.52
CA ASP A 30 -21.61 4.21 4.77
C ASP A 30 -22.67 4.21 5.90
N THR A 31 -23.92 3.88 5.57
CA THR A 31 -25.01 3.78 6.52
C THR A 31 -25.78 2.47 6.40
N GLY A 32 -26.20 1.96 7.55
CA GLY A 32 -27.07 0.78 7.65
C GLY A 32 -28.57 1.14 7.62
N THR A 33 -29.40 0.10 7.62
CA THR A 33 -30.86 0.18 7.68
C THR A 33 -31.40 -0.82 8.71
N PRO A 34 -32.57 -0.57 9.30
CA PRO A 34 -33.44 0.62 9.22
C PRO A 34 -32.91 1.79 10.05
N ILE A 35 -33.40 3.02 9.78
CA ILE A 35 -33.27 4.12 10.75
C ILE A 35 -34.15 3.82 11.95
N GLU A 36 -33.78 4.35 13.10
CA GLU A 36 -34.48 4.11 14.37
C GLU A 36 -34.87 5.43 15.04
N VAL A 37 -35.93 5.42 15.84
CA VAL A 37 -36.37 6.59 16.62
C VAL A 37 -36.44 6.24 18.10
N SER A 38 -36.14 7.24 18.92
CA SER A 38 -36.30 7.19 20.37
C SER A 38 -37.12 8.40 20.86
N PHE A 39 -38.13 8.13 21.68
CA PHE A 39 -38.98 9.15 22.32
C PHE A 39 -38.66 9.31 23.83
N ASP A 40 -37.68 8.59 24.35
CA ASP A 40 -37.29 8.52 25.76
C ASP A 40 -35.84 8.91 26.03
N GLY A 41 -35.26 9.69 25.11
CA GLY A 41 -33.89 10.19 25.25
C GLY A 41 -32.81 9.14 24.95
N GLY A 42 -33.11 8.12 24.14
CA GLY A 42 -32.17 7.09 23.73
C GLY A 42 -32.19 5.82 24.59
N ALA A 43 -33.13 5.72 25.55
CA ALA A 43 -33.26 4.53 26.40
C ALA A 43 -33.82 3.32 25.61
N THR A 44 -34.77 3.58 24.71
CA THR A 44 -35.33 2.56 23.79
C THR A 44 -35.34 3.07 22.34
N TRP A 45 -35.13 2.16 21.39
CA TRP A 45 -35.07 2.47 19.96
C TRP A 45 -36.09 1.62 19.20
N THR A 46 -36.84 2.26 18.32
CA THR A 46 -37.86 1.61 17.50
C THR A 46 -37.51 1.80 16.03
N PRO A 47 -37.37 0.69 15.25
CA PRO A 47 -37.15 0.76 13.82
C PRO A 47 -38.31 1.47 13.08
N VAL A 48 -37.93 2.31 12.11
CA VAL A 48 -38.89 3.02 11.26
C VAL A 48 -39.13 2.22 9.98
N ALA A 49 -40.32 1.66 9.83
CA ALA A 49 -40.65 0.75 8.71
C ALA A 49 -41.02 1.47 7.39
N GLY A 50 -40.91 2.79 7.32
CA GLY A 50 -41.30 3.56 6.13
C GLY A 50 -40.80 4.99 6.26
N PRO A 51 -41.27 5.94 5.42
CA PRO A 51 -40.83 7.31 5.46
C PRO A 51 -41.45 8.14 6.62
N THR A 52 -42.38 7.59 7.42
CA THR A 52 -43.10 8.33 8.43
C THR A 52 -43.01 7.66 9.79
N VAL A 53 -43.05 8.50 10.83
CA VAL A 53 -43.14 8.09 12.23
C VAL A 53 -44.27 8.87 12.92
N ASP A 54 -45.05 8.21 13.79
CA ASP A 54 -46.05 8.84 14.62
C ASP A 54 -45.44 9.22 15.97
N VAL A 55 -45.20 10.50 16.18
CA VAL A 55 -44.70 11.08 17.42
C VAL A 55 -45.82 11.07 18.46
N PRO A 56 -45.64 10.48 19.64
CA PRO A 56 -46.69 10.41 20.67
C PRO A 56 -47.20 11.77 21.13
N ALA A 57 -48.47 11.83 21.56
CA ALA A 57 -49.08 13.03 22.11
C ALA A 57 -48.23 13.59 23.27
N GLY A 58 -48.03 14.91 23.27
CA GLY A 58 -47.25 15.62 24.28
C GLY A 58 -45.75 15.66 24.04
N VAL A 59 -45.21 14.83 23.16
CA VAL A 59 -43.76 14.81 22.79
C VAL A 59 -43.46 15.98 21.85
N THR A 60 -42.43 16.75 22.17
CA THR A 60 -41.97 17.90 21.36
C THR A 60 -40.56 17.70 20.82
N SER A 61 -39.85 16.67 21.25
CA SER A 61 -38.52 16.35 20.76
C SER A 61 -38.30 14.84 20.79
N PHE A 62 -37.65 14.30 19.77
CA PHE A 62 -37.25 12.90 19.69
C PHE A 62 -35.94 12.77 18.93
N THR A 63 -35.27 11.65 19.12
CA THR A 63 -33.99 11.37 18.45
C THR A 63 -34.21 10.38 17.31
N VAL A 64 -33.57 10.64 16.20
CA VAL A 64 -33.49 9.73 15.04
C VAL A 64 -32.05 9.24 14.93
N ARG A 65 -31.86 7.94 14.93
CA ARG A 65 -30.56 7.28 14.68
C ARG A 65 -30.52 6.75 13.26
N VAL A 66 -29.45 7.11 12.55
CA VAL A 66 -29.05 6.45 11.31
C VAL A 66 -27.84 5.60 11.68
N PRO A 67 -27.92 4.25 11.58
CA PRO A 67 -26.77 3.39 11.80
C PRO A 67 -25.66 3.71 10.80
N THR A 68 -24.39 3.62 11.21
CA THR A 68 -23.23 3.73 10.32
C THR A 68 -22.63 2.36 10.10
N VAL A 69 -21.96 2.19 8.96
CA VAL A 69 -21.19 0.99 8.62
C VAL A 69 -19.74 1.28 8.95
N ASP A 70 -19.07 0.34 9.64
CA ASP A 70 -17.66 0.37 9.95
C ASP A 70 -16.94 -0.56 8.96
N ASP A 71 -15.86 -0.09 8.33
CA ASP A 71 -15.06 -0.90 7.41
C ASP A 71 -13.56 -0.75 7.70
N VAL A 72 -12.66 -0.89 6.73
CA VAL A 72 -11.20 -0.79 6.90
C VAL A 72 -10.57 0.15 5.87
N ILE A 73 -11.38 1.01 5.27
CA ILE A 73 -10.94 1.93 4.22
C ILE A 73 -10.64 3.29 4.86
N SER A 74 -9.42 3.79 4.68
CA SER A 74 -9.11 5.16 5.08
C SER A 74 -9.84 6.14 4.16
N GLU A 75 -10.72 6.92 4.75
CA GLU A 75 -11.57 7.90 4.07
C GLU A 75 -11.41 9.30 4.71
N GLY A 76 -12.12 10.26 4.22
CA GLY A 76 -12.30 11.54 4.93
C GLY A 76 -13.61 11.52 5.69
N ASP A 77 -13.76 12.41 6.67
CA ASP A 77 -15.05 12.60 7.33
C ASP A 77 -16.13 12.85 6.29
N GLU A 78 -17.22 12.13 6.39
CA GLU A 78 -18.34 12.17 5.45
C GLU A 78 -19.59 12.74 6.08
N THR A 79 -20.55 13.14 5.25
CA THR A 79 -21.82 13.72 5.72
C THR A 79 -23.00 12.99 5.12
N ILE A 80 -24.06 12.87 5.93
CA ILE A 80 -25.40 12.51 5.48
C ILE A 80 -26.38 13.58 5.94
N THR A 81 -27.50 13.68 5.28
CA THR A 81 -28.58 14.61 5.68
C THR A 81 -29.83 13.86 6.07
N LEU A 82 -30.57 14.42 6.99
CA LEU A 82 -31.93 13.98 7.37
C LEU A 82 -32.89 15.15 7.24
N SER A 83 -33.87 15.03 6.36
CA SER A 83 -34.98 15.95 6.33
C SER A 83 -36.15 15.43 7.15
N ALA A 84 -36.76 16.34 7.93
CA ALA A 84 -37.93 16.06 8.76
C ALA A 84 -39.02 17.11 8.53
N GLY A 85 -40.26 16.66 8.43
CA GLY A 85 -41.39 17.59 8.25
C GLY A 85 -42.72 16.96 8.58
N THR A 86 -43.66 17.81 9.00
CA THR A 86 -45.10 17.50 9.16
C THR A 86 -45.86 18.02 7.95
N PRO A 87 -47.14 17.64 7.73
CA PRO A 87 -47.99 18.21 6.68
C PRO A 87 -48.16 19.74 6.77
N GLN A 88 -47.86 20.33 7.92
CA GLN A 88 -47.96 21.78 8.17
C GLN A 88 -46.70 22.55 7.79
N ASN A 89 -45.56 21.85 7.57
CA ASN A 89 -44.35 22.50 7.13
C ASN A 89 -44.47 22.92 5.66
N ALA A 90 -44.14 24.17 5.35
CA ALA A 90 -44.07 24.65 3.96
C ALA A 90 -42.91 23.97 3.18
N ALA A 91 -41.85 23.62 3.90
CA ALA A 91 -40.72 22.80 3.42
C ALA A 91 -40.18 21.98 4.61
N PRO A 92 -39.61 20.79 4.37
CA PRO A 92 -38.94 20.02 5.42
C PRO A 92 -37.75 20.80 6.01
N VAL A 93 -37.45 20.55 7.27
CA VAL A 93 -36.23 21.03 7.94
C VAL A 93 -35.15 19.98 7.74
N VAL A 94 -33.94 20.42 7.38
CA VAL A 94 -32.82 19.54 7.10
C VAL A 94 -31.76 19.68 8.18
N GLY A 95 -31.31 18.56 8.71
CA GLY A 95 -30.10 18.42 9.56
C GLY A 95 -29.01 17.69 8.82
N THR A 96 -27.73 17.99 9.13
CA THR A 96 -26.56 17.30 8.63
C THR A 96 -25.90 16.53 9.77
N GLY A 97 -25.57 15.27 9.54
CA GLY A 97 -24.75 14.43 10.41
C GLY A 97 -23.41 14.16 9.77
N THR A 98 -22.36 14.05 10.58
CA THR A 98 -21.01 13.68 10.12
C THR A 98 -20.73 12.24 10.56
N ILE A 99 -20.22 11.43 9.65
CA ILE A 99 -19.60 10.14 9.87
C ILE A 99 -18.10 10.41 9.93
N VAL A 100 -17.47 10.06 11.05
CA VAL A 100 -16.05 10.28 11.27
C VAL A 100 -15.34 8.95 10.97
N ASP A 101 -14.34 9.01 10.08
CA ASP A 101 -13.48 7.86 9.76
C ASP A 101 -12.61 7.49 10.97
N ASN A 102 -12.52 6.21 11.30
CA ASN A 102 -11.77 5.67 12.43
C ASN A 102 -10.57 4.81 11.99
N ASP A 103 -10.35 4.60 10.69
CA ASP A 103 -9.31 3.71 10.15
C ASP A 103 -7.92 4.36 10.05
N GLY A 104 -7.86 5.67 10.09
CA GLY A 104 -6.63 6.44 10.04
C GLY A 104 -5.92 6.37 8.69
N ALA A 105 -4.76 7.00 8.61
CA ALA A 105 -3.98 7.05 7.36
C ALA A 105 -3.21 5.74 7.12
N PRO A 106 -3.18 5.20 5.88
CA PRO A 106 -2.44 3.98 5.59
C PRO A 106 -0.92 4.17 5.67
N THR A 107 -0.20 3.07 5.91
CA THR A 107 1.26 3.06 5.89
C THR A 107 1.79 2.28 4.69
N LEU A 108 2.85 2.82 4.07
CA LEU A 108 3.56 2.24 2.93
C LEU A 108 4.73 1.40 3.40
N HIS A 109 4.84 0.19 2.86
CA HIS A 109 5.95 -0.71 3.11
C HIS A 109 6.52 -1.22 1.79
N ILE A 110 7.86 -1.26 1.68
CA ILE A 110 8.53 -1.92 0.58
C ILE A 110 9.17 -3.22 1.06
N SER A 111 9.12 -4.25 0.23
CA SER A 111 9.77 -5.55 0.44
C SER A 111 10.34 -6.09 -0.87
N GLY A 112 11.38 -6.92 -0.77
CA GLY A 112 12.03 -7.53 -1.92
C GLY A 112 13.03 -8.61 -1.48
N PRO A 113 13.70 -9.30 -2.41
CA PRO A 113 14.68 -10.32 -2.09
C PRO A 113 15.93 -9.70 -1.46
N ALA A 114 16.45 -10.36 -0.42
CA ALA A 114 17.70 -9.96 0.22
C ALA A 114 18.92 -10.36 -0.60
N ILE A 115 18.82 -11.44 -1.39
CA ILE A 115 19.88 -11.97 -2.26
C ILE A 115 19.33 -12.11 -3.67
N VAL A 116 20.10 -11.67 -4.65
CA VAL A 116 19.76 -11.61 -6.07
C VAL A 116 20.89 -12.26 -6.86
N ASP A 117 20.55 -13.15 -7.77
CA ASP A 117 21.47 -13.67 -8.77
C ASP A 117 21.82 -12.56 -9.77
N GLU A 118 23.10 -12.40 -10.11
CA GLU A 118 23.51 -11.47 -11.15
C GLU A 118 22.85 -11.81 -12.50
N ALA A 119 22.71 -13.08 -12.83
CA ALA A 119 22.02 -13.56 -14.02
C ALA A 119 20.47 -13.49 -13.96
N ALA A 120 19.88 -12.90 -12.91
CA ALA A 120 18.42 -12.83 -12.76
C ALA A 120 17.73 -11.98 -13.85
N GLY A 121 18.46 -11.11 -14.52
CA GLY A 121 17.94 -10.17 -15.52
C GLY A 121 17.05 -9.09 -14.94
N THR A 122 16.10 -9.43 -14.07
CA THR A 122 15.22 -8.46 -13.39
C THR A 122 14.86 -8.92 -11.99
N VAL A 123 14.71 -7.96 -11.07
CA VAL A 123 14.26 -8.16 -9.69
C VAL A 123 12.99 -7.35 -9.44
N THR A 124 12.02 -7.98 -8.78
CA THR A 124 10.75 -7.35 -8.43
C THR A 124 10.67 -7.06 -6.94
N TYR A 125 10.34 -5.82 -6.61
CA TYR A 125 10.02 -5.34 -5.28
C TYR A 125 8.52 -5.08 -5.18
N THR A 126 7.95 -5.37 -4.02
CA THR A 126 6.53 -5.12 -3.75
C THR A 126 6.38 -3.96 -2.78
N VAL A 127 5.54 -3.00 -3.15
CA VAL A 127 5.12 -1.90 -2.27
C VAL A 127 3.67 -2.11 -1.89
N THR A 128 3.39 -2.09 -0.58
CA THR A 128 2.06 -2.34 -0.05
C THR A 128 1.59 -1.19 0.84
N LEU A 129 0.26 -0.96 0.84
CA LEU A 129 -0.44 -0.18 1.85
C LEU A 129 -0.93 -1.11 2.96
N SER A 130 -0.92 -0.65 4.22
CA SER A 130 -1.43 -1.40 5.39
C SER A 130 -2.91 -1.74 5.27
N HIS A 131 -3.69 -0.84 4.68
CA HIS A 131 -5.12 -0.98 4.37
C HIS A 131 -5.47 -0.09 3.17
N PRO A 132 -6.62 -0.31 2.50
CA PRO A 132 -7.04 0.49 1.36
C PRO A 132 -7.35 1.94 1.75
N SER A 133 -7.31 2.84 0.77
CA SER A 133 -7.76 4.23 0.88
C SER A 133 -8.84 4.48 -0.16
N ALA A 134 -9.85 5.27 0.17
CA ALA A 134 -10.85 5.75 -0.78
C ALA A 134 -10.27 6.77 -1.77
N GLY A 135 -9.18 7.45 -1.39
CA GLY A 135 -8.44 8.38 -2.25
C GLY A 135 -7.27 7.72 -2.97
N THR A 136 -6.72 8.42 -3.95
CA THR A 136 -5.47 8.02 -4.59
C THR A 136 -4.29 8.30 -3.65
N VAL A 137 -3.43 7.30 -3.45
CA VAL A 137 -2.16 7.42 -2.72
C VAL A 137 -1.02 7.31 -3.71
N THR A 138 -0.05 8.24 -3.66
CA THR A 138 1.17 8.14 -4.47
C THR A 138 2.41 8.10 -3.59
N VAL A 139 3.48 7.49 -4.09
CA VAL A 139 4.79 7.46 -3.46
C VAL A 139 5.87 7.42 -4.52
N ASP A 140 6.92 8.21 -4.34
CA ASP A 140 8.09 8.16 -5.21
C ASP A 140 9.02 7.03 -4.76
N TYR A 141 9.70 6.42 -5.73
CA TYR A 141 10.72 5.42 -5.47
C TYR A 141 11.99 5.69 -6.29
N ALA A 142 13.12 5.30 -5.73
CA ALA A 142 14.40 5.32 -6.44
C ALA A 142 15.31 4.20 -5.94
N SER A 143 16.10 3.62 -6.87
CA SER A 143 17.25 2.80 -6.51
C SER A 143 18.44 3.69 -6.14
N ALA A 144 19.32 3.19 -5.29
CA ALA A 144 20.54 3.87 -4.88
C ALA A 144 21.69 2.87 -4.77
N ASP A 145 22.88 3.31 -5.21
CA ASP A 145 24.10 2.54 -5.12
C ASP A 145 24.48 2.22 -3.67
N GLY A 146 25.04 1.04 -3.49
CA GLY A 146 25.79 0.63 -2.33
C GLY A 146 27.22 0.34 -2.75
N SER A 147 27.67 -0.94 -2.70
CA SER A 147 28.87 -1.37 -3.41
C SER A 147 28.58 -1.65 -4.89
N ALA A 148 27.39 -2.15 -5.22
CA ALA A 148 26.91 -2.23 -6.59
C ALA A 148 26.62 -0.84 -7.16
N THR A 149 27.00 -0.59 -8.41
CA THR A 149 26.92 0.70 -9.11
C THR A 149 25.96 0.65 -10.30
N ALA A 150 25.10 1.65 -10.39
CA ALA A 150 24.19 1.77 -11.52
C ALA A 150 24.94 1.95 -12.84
N GLY A 151 24.57 1.17 -13.84
CA GLY A 151 25.20 1.15 -15.17
C GLY A 151 26.20 0.02 -15.37
N SER A 152 26.77 -0.55 -14.30
CA SER A 152 27.54 -1.79 -14.30
C SER A 152 26.64 -2.96 -13.86
N ASP A 153 26.25 -2.97 -12.60
CA ASP A 153 25.65 -4.12 -11.92
C ASP A 153 24.12 -4.13 -11.99
N TYR A 154 23.50 -2.96 -12.15
CA TYR A 154 22.07 -2.83 -12.34
C TYR A 154 21.70 -1.54 -13.09
N THR A 155 20.48 -1.45 -13.58
CA THR A 155 19.97 -0.22 -14.18
C THR A 155 19.28 0.64 -13.13
N ALA A 156 19.73 1.90 -12.96
CA ALA A 156 19.07 2.86 -12.08
C ALA A 156 17.59 2.98 -12.41
N THR A 157 16.74 2.83 -11.42
CA THR A 157 15.29 2.82 -11.57
C THR A 157 14.65 3.82 -10.61
N SER A 158 13.78 4.69 -11.13
CA SER A 158 13.04 5.66 -10.32
C SER A 158 11.70 5.98 -10.95
N GLY A 159 10.76 6.46 -10.15
CA GLY A 159 9.43 6.86 -10.63
C GLY A 159 8.48 7.12 -9.48
N THR A 160 7.20 7.19 -9.81
CA THR A 160 6.10 7.35 -8.86
C THR A 160 5.12 6.20 -9.01
N LEU A 161 4.83 5.51 -7.93
CA LEU A 161 3.72 4.56 -7.85
C LEU A 161 2.43 5.32 -7.50
N SER A 162 1.32 4.92 -8.13
CA SER A 162 0.00 5.49 -7.89
C SER A 162 -0.98 4.37 -7.58
N PHE A 163 -1.38 4.28 -6.31
CA PHE A 163 -2.42 3.36 -5.84
C PHE A 163 -3.78 4.00 -6.12
N ALA A 164 -4.58 3.34 -6.94
CA ALA A 164 -5.97 3.73 -7.15
C ALA A 164 -6.80 3.48 -5.87
N PRO A 165 -7.98 4.12 -5.71
CA PRO A 165 -8.91 3.79 -4.63
C PRO A 165 -9.10 2.29 -4.46
N GLY A 166 -8.97 1.80 -3.23
CA GLY A 166 -9.07 0.38 -2.87
C GLY A 166 -7.84 -0.49 -3.19
N GLN A 167 -6.85 0.03 -3.92
CA GLN A 167 -5.64 -0.73 -4.27
C GLN A 167 -4.62 -0.70 -3.13
N THR A 168 -4.05 -1.87 -2.78
CA THR A 168 -3.11 -2.01 -1.65
C THR A 168 -1.74 -2.57 -2.04
N SER A 169 -1.48 -2.89 -3.32
CA SER A 169 -0.20 -3.46 -3.74
C SER A 169 0.18 -3.04 -5.15
N LEU A 170 1.44 -2.67 -5.32
CA LEU A 170 2.09 -2.35 -6.60
C LEU A 170 3.52 -2.91 -6.59
N THR A 171 4.15 -2.99 -7.77
CA THR A 171 5.50 -3.53 -7.91
C THR A 171 6.44 -2.55 -8.60
N ILE A 172 7.73 -2.66 -8.23
CA ILE A 172 8.86 -1.99 -8.88
C ILE A 172 9.74 -3.09 -9.47
N THR A 173 10.21 -2.92 -10.70
CA THR A 173 11.16 -3.84 -11.33
C THR A 173 12.49 -3.13 -11.54
N VAL A 174 13.58 -3.76 -11.08
CA VAL A 174 14.95 -3.28 -11.26
C VAL A 174 15.68 -4.27 -12.18
N PRO A 175 16.19 -3.84 -13.34
CA PRO A 175 17.02 -4.68 -14.19
C PRO A 175 18.39 -4.89 -13.55
N ILE A 176 18.88 -6.13 -13.56
CA ILE A 176 20.21 -6.54 -13.12
C ILE A 176 21.07 -6.84 -14.35
N SER A 177 22.34 -6.46 -14.33
CA SER A 177 23.29 -6.68 -15.40
C SER A 177 24.14 -7.90 -15.05
N ASP A 178 24.33 -8.79 -16.02
CA ASP A 178 25.18 -9.98 -15.96
C ASP A 178 26.33 -9.74 -16.95
N ASP A 179 27.59 -9.77 -16.52
CA ASP A 179 28.72 -9.44 -17.38
C ASP A 179 29.84 -10.50 -17.39
N GLY A 180 29.76 -11.55 -16.57
CA GLY A 180 30.70 -12.63 -16.50
C GLY A 180 32.07 -12.27 -15.86
N VAL A 181 32.10 -11.18 -15.08
CA VAL A 181 33.24 -10.78 -14.24
C VAL A 181 32.95 -11.16 -12.80
N TYR A 182 33.80 -11.91 -12.15
CA TYR A 182 33.63 -12.19 -10.72
C TYR A 182 33.91 -10.93 -9.88
N GLU A 183 32.91 -10.41 -9.23
CA GLU A 183 32.97 -9.18 -8.42
C GLU A 183 32.74 -9.43 -6.93
N GLY A 184 32.11 -10.56 -6.59
CA GLY A 184 31.78 -10.94 -5.24
C GLY A 184 30.42 -10.39 -4.82
N GLU A 185 30.21 -10.20 -3.52
CA GLU A 185 28.95 -9.68 -3.02
C GLU A 185 28.86 -8.16 -3.16
N GLU A 186 27.84 -7.69 -3.85
CA GLU A 186 27.59 -6.28 -4.03
C GLU A 186 26.19 -5.88 -3.61
N THR A 187 26.00 -4.66 -3.13
CA THR A 187 24.72 -4.22 -2.57
C THR A 187 24.20 -2.97 -3.26
N TYR A 188 22.88 -2.91 -3.44
CA TYR A 188 22.13 -1.72 -3.79
C TYR A 188 20.85 -1.67 -2.97
N SER A 189 20.16 -0.55 -2.97
CA SER A 189 18.90 -0.39 -2.27
C SER A 189 17.81 0.22 -3.14
N VAL A 190 16.55 -0.02 -2.77
CA VAL A 190 15.37 0.67 -3.34
C VAL A 190 14.63 1.35 -2.19
N GLY A 191 14.42 2.65 -2.31
CA GLY A 191 13.81 3.48 -1.29
C GLY A 191 12.52 4.14 -1.74
N LEU A 192 11.65 4.46 -0.77
CA LEU A 192 10.40 5.20 -0.92
C LEU A 192 10.54 6.60 -0.35
N SER A 193 9.88 7.58 -0.98
CA SER A 193 9.85 8.98 -0.53
C SER A 193 8.57 9.69 -0.98
N ASN A 194 8.31 10.89 -0.43
CA ASN A 194 7.23 11.78 -0.84
C ASN A 194 5.84 11.12 -0.92
N PRO A 195 5.35 10.47 0.14
CA PRO A 195 4.02 9.88 0.14
C PRO A 195 2.94 10.98 0.06
N THR A 196 1.82 10.71 -0.59
CA THR A 196 0.64 11.59 -0.66
C THR A 196 -0.61 10.86 -0.18
N GLY A 197 -1.78 11.51 -0.25
CA GLY A 197 -3.05 10.90 0.18
C GLY A 197 -3.12 10.63 1.69
N GLY A 198 -2.37 11.39 2.50
CA GLY A 198 -2.32 11.19 3.95
C GLY A 198 -1.42 10.03 4.39
N ALA A 199 -0.96 9.17 3.49
CA ALA A 199 -0.18 7.98 3.83
C ALA A 199 1.17 8.33 4.47
N ALA A 200 1.64 7.46 5.37
CA ALA A 200 2.97 7.52 5.96
C ALA A 200 3.86 6.39 5.43
N ILE A 201 5.18 6.56 5.52
CA ILE A 201 6.13 5.49 5.18
C ILE A 201 6.48 4.71 6.44
N GLY A 202 6.16 3.41 6.47
CA GLY A 202 6.52 2.49 7.54
C GLY A 202 7.88 1.82 7.28
N THR A 203 8.04 1.13 6.13
CA THR A 203 9.34 0.59 5.70
C THR A 203 9.83 1.41 4.51
N ALA A 204 10.84 2.26 4.75
CA ALA A 204 11.30 3.25 3.79
C ALA A 204 12.19 2.68 2.68
N SER A 205 12.92 1.59 2.95
CA SER A 205 13.84 1.02 1.96
C SER A 205 14.09 -0.47 2.20
N VAL A 206 14.57 -1.13 1.17
CA VAL A 206 15.08 -2.50 1.20
C VAL A 206 16.43 -2.55 0.49
N THR A 207 17.36 -3.33 1.04
CA THR A 207 18.68 -3.57 0.45
C THR A 207 18.72 -4.98 -0.10
N SER A 208 19.26 -5.15 -1.30
CA SER A 208 19.53 -6.43 -1.94
C SER A 208 21.01 -6.59 -2.18
N THR A 209 21.50 -7.83 -2.09
CA THR A 209 22.88 -8.24 -2.41
C THR A 209 22.87 -9.00 -3.71
N ILE A 210 23.60 -8.51 -4.72
CA ILE A 210 23.87 -9.22 -5.97
C ILE A 210 25.00 -10.21 -5.70
N VAL A 211 24.89 -11.42 -6.26
CA VAL A 211 25.86 -12.51 -6.07
C VAL A 211 26.10 -13.28 -7.37
N ASP A 212 27.37 -13.65 -7.59
CA ASP A 212 27.92 -14.31 -8.77
C ASP A 212 28.83 -15.50 -8.43
N ASP A 213 28.66 -16.12 -7.24
CA ASP A 213 29.61 -17.09 -6.66
C ASP A 213 29.08 -18.53 -6.59
N GLY A 214 28.03 -18.85 -7.32
CA GLY A 214 27.43 -20.18 -7.37
C GLY A 214 26.77 -20.65 -6.08
N ARG A 215 26.47 -19.72 -5.14
CA ARG A 215 25.81 -20.07 -3.87
C ARG A 215 24.35 -20.47 -4.06
N ALA A 216 23.82 -21.21 -3.10
CA ALA A 216 22.40 -21.50 -3.06
C ALA A 216 21.55 -20.24 -2.79
N LEU A 217 20.50 -20.03 -3.59
CA LEU A 217 19.57 -18.92 -3.43
C LEU A 217 18.44 -19.24 -2.46
N PRO A 218 17.92 -18.27 -1.69
CA PRO A 218 16.86 -18.49 -0.70
C PRO A 218 15.57 -19.08 -1.28
N GLY A 219 15.29 -18.83 -2.57
CA GLY A 219 14.11 -19.35 -3.29
C GLY A 219 14.32 -20.70 -3.97
N GLY A 220 15.52 -21.30 -3.82
CA GLY A 220 15.97 -22.49 -4.54
C GLY A 220 16.74 -22.15 -5.81
N GLY A 221 17.53 -23.11 -6.30
CA GLY A 221 18.51 -22.89 -7.36
C GLY A 221 19.85 -22.41 -6.82
N THR A 222 20.77 -22.11 -7.73
CA THR A 222 22.11 -21.56 -7.44
C THR A 222 22.31 -20.30 -8.28
N ALA A 223 23.00 -19.32 -7.72
CA ALA A 223 23.48 -18.17 -8.48
C ALA A 223 24.42 -18.62 -9.60
N ASN A 224 24.62 -17.79 -10.62
CA ASN A 224 25.70 -18.00 -11.58
C ASN A 224 27.03 -18.06 -10.83
N ASP A 225 28.10 -18.60 -11.46
CA ASP A 225 29.41 -18.81 -10.84
C ASP A 225 30.49 -18.30 -11.77
N ASP A 226 30.85 -17.04 -11.62
CA ASP A 226 31.90 -16.37 -12.40
C ASP A 226 33.25 -16.42 -11.71
N ARG A 227 33.39 -17.16 -10.61
CA ARG A 227 34.66 -17.34 -9.93
C ARG A 227 35.70 -17.89 -10.89
N PRO A 228 36.86 -17.23 -11.00
CA PRO A 228 37.91 -17.66 -11.92
C PRO A 228 38.44 -19.06 -11.59
N GLN A 229 38.48 -19.93 -12.59
CA GLN A 229 39.10 -21.25 -12.51
C GLN A 229 40.23 -21.30 -13.52
N VAL A 230 41.25 -22.11 -13.26
CA VAL A 230 42.31 -22.36 -14.25
C VAL A 230 41.71 -23.14 -15.42
N SER A 231 41.57 -22.49 -16.56
CA SER A 231 41.01 -23.05 -17.79
C SER A 231 42.07 -23.62 -18.72
N GLY A 232 43.32 -23.25 -18.50
CA GLY A 232 44.41 -23.77 -19.32
C GLY A 232 45.80 -23.44 -18.78
N VAL A 233 46.73 -24.30 -19.12
CA VAL A 233 48.18 -24.05 -18.97
C VAL A 233 48.82 -24.37 -20.32
N SER A 234 49.61 -23.43 -20.84
CA SER A 234 50.30 -23.64 -22.14
C SER A 234 51.35 -24.76 -22.05
N SER A 235 51.67 -25.33 -23.21
CA SER A 235 52.71 -26.36 -23.33
C SER A 235 53.87 -25.81 -24.18
N PRO A 236 54.74 -25.01 -23.58
CA PRO A 236 55.84 -24.39 -24.32
C PRO A 236 56.92 -25.40 -24.70
N SER A 237 57.73 -25.06 -25.72
CA SER A 237 58.94 -25.76 -26.06
C SER A 237 60.08 -24.78 -26.28
N VAL A 238 61.29 -25.12 -25.84
CA VAL A 238 62.46 -24.25 -25.98
C VAL A 238 63.65 -25.12 -26.28
N SER A 239 64.71 -24.55 -26.92
CA SER A 239 65.99 -25.22 -27.09
C SER A 239 66.70 -25.34 -25.74
N GLU A 240 67.49 -26.37 -25.58
CA GLU A 240 68.31 -26.61 -24.39
C GLU A 240 69.11 -25.35 -24.01
N GLY A 241 69.05 -24.98 -22.73
CA GLY A 241 69.72 -23.80 -22.21
C GLY A 241 68.83 -22.53 -22.15
N GLY A 242 67.53 -22.57 -22.62
CA GLY A 242 66.57 -21.50 -22.48
C GLY A 242 65.52 -21.77 -21.38
N ASP A 243 64.73 -20.76 -21.04
CA ASP A 243 63.69 -20.86 -20.05
C ASP A 243 62.33 -21.28 -20.66
N LEU A 244 61.58 -22.12 -19.96
CA LEU A 244 60.18 -22.50 -20.31
C LEU A 244 59.19 -21.59 -19.67
N ASP A 245 58.52 -20.76 -20.45
CA ASP A 245 57.48 -19.84 -19.98
C ASP A 245 56.10 -20.48 -20.14
N PHE A 246 55.42 -20.71 -19.03
CA PHE A 246 54.04 -21.23 -19.01
C PHE A 246 53.05 -20.09 -18.88
N VAL A 247 52.06 -20.09 -19.76
CA VAL A 247 50.88 -19.17 -19.63
C VAL A 247 49.76 -19.92 -18.94
N VAL A 248 49.30 -19.39 -17.81
CA VAL A 248 48.12 -19.86 -17.09
C VAL A 248 46.95 -19.00 -17.48
N THR A 249 45.86 -19.61 -17.94
CA THR A 249 44.64 -18.92 -18.36
C THR A 249 43.52 -19.21 -17.37
N LEU A 250 42.77 -18.16 -16.98
CA LEU A 250 41.58 -18.29 -16.14
C LEU A 250 40.29 -18.30 -16.99
N SER A 251 39.24 -18.92 -16.47
CA SER A 251 37.92 -19.02 -17.14
C SER A 251 37.23 -17.68 -17.26
N HIS A 252 37.28 -16.87 -16.19
CA HIS A 252 36.60 -15.55 -16.10
C HIS A 252 37.60 -14.52 -15.54
N PRO A 253 37.41 -13.23 -15.87
CA PRO A 253 38.09 -12.14 -15.18
C PRO A 253 37.56 -11.99 -13.78
N SER A 254 38.27 -11.25 -12.93
CA SER A 254 37.80 -10.89 -11.59
C SER A 254 38.21 -9.47 -11.28
N SER A 255 37.29 -8.73 -10.64
CA SER A 255 37.56 -7.39 -10.08
C SER A 255 38.41 -7.46 -8.79
N THR A 256 38.53 -8.68 -8.18
CA THR A 256 39.31 -8.92 -6.98
C THR A 256 40.53 -9.82 -7.27
N PRO A 257 41.64 -9.77 -6.46
CA PRO A 257 42.80 -10.61 -6.65
C PRO A 257 42.48 -12.11 -6.57
N THR A 258 42.85 -12.85 -7.59
CA THR A 258 42.73 -14.33 -7.66
C THR A 258 44.05 -14.98 -7.35
N THR A 259 44.09 -15.97 -6.44
CA THR A 259 45.28 -16.74 -6.09
C THR A 259 45.30 -18.06 -6.86
N VAL A 260 46.38 -18.30 -7.59
CA VAL A 260 46.64 -19.57 -8.24
C VAL A 260 47.84 -20.26 -7.52
N THR A 261 47.63 -21.49 -7.09
CA THR A 261 48.71 -22.29 -6.51
C THR A 261 49.43 -23.04 -7.64
N LEU A 262 50.78 -22.91 -7.71
CA LEU A 262 51.66 -23.54 -8.67
C LEU A 262 52.35 -24.75 -8.05
#